data_3e1d8fc860bda044e5aa7b8cf7baa23d
#
_entry.id   3e1d8fc860bda044e5aa7b8cf7baa23d
#
_cell.length_a   1.000
_cell.length_b   1.000
_cell.length_c   1.000
_cell.angle_alpha   90.00
_cell.angle_beta   90.00
_cell.angle_gamma   90.00
#
_symmetry.space_group_name_H-M   'P 1'
#
loop_
_entity.id
_entity.type
_entity.pdbx_description
1 polymer ?
#
loop_
_entity_poly.entity_id
_entity_poly.type
_entity_poly.pdbx_seq_one_letter_code
_entity_poly.pdbx_strand_id
1 'polypeptide(L)'
;MFLIGAVTACGSSGKPAAKPFCTPQYPRPTADGMTPEQMAHMGSAVSPRPLTVRRDGTIDPNKIDLGGVPGVTPAQQSRAESLVKQTVLEIPKFSDFHAAQRAGYVSLGDSARCWEHYINIKYIQDSDILDPLHPESLVYKVGPHGTRTLQAAMYELAPHTTLNTAPDLGGKLTQWHIHNTLCFKPGSFKGIGENLDGSCTPPFAKPKDVVPMIHVWIVPKACGPFAALDDLLGGEVAKGSTIACDRTHGSG
;
A
#
# COMPACT_ATOMS: atom_id res chain seq x y z
N MET A 1 -6.05 -69.52 -27.45
CA MET A 1 -4.85 -68.71 -27.50
C MET A 1 -5.31 -67.23 -27.44
N PHE A 2 -5.41 -66.66 -26.24
CA PHE A 2 -5.90 -65.32 -26.01
C PHE A 2 -4.70 -64.42 -25.80
N LEU A 3 -4.57 -63.41 -26.65
CA LEU A 3 -3.57 -62.36 -26.54
C LEU A 3 -4.16 -61.27 -25.65
N ILE A 4 -3.57 -61.06 -24.49
CA ILE A 4 -3.88 -59.94 -23.58
C ILE A 4 -3.02 -58.76 -24.01
N GLY A 5 -3.64 -57.73 -24.58
CA GLY A 5 -2.98 -56.46 -24.89
C GLY A 5 -2.78 -55.63 -23.62
N ALA A 6 -1.54 -55.32 -23.29
CA ALA A 6 -1.19 -54.41 -22.22
C ALA A 6 -1.45 -52.97 -22.67
N VAL A 7 -2.37 -52.27 -21.99
CA VAL A 7 -2.59 -50.84 -22.16
C VAL A 7 -1.59 -50.11 -21.26
N THR A 8 -0.58 -49.49 -21.88
CA THR A 8 0.36 -48.59 -21.18
C THR A 8 -0.34 -47.27 -20.93
N ALA A 9 -0.67 -47.00 -19.68
CA ALA A 9 -1.13 -45.68 -19.27
C ALA A 9 0.04 -44.70 -19.30
N CYS A 10 0.00 -43.72 -20.19
CA CYS A 10 0.87 -42.53 -20.16
C CYS A 10 0.51 -41.71 -18.93
N GLY A 11 1.29 -41.82 -17.87
CA GLY A 11 1.24 -40.96 -16.73
C GLY A 11 1.72 -39.56 -17.17
N SER A 12 0.81 -38.61 -17.22
CA SER A 12 1.16 -37.20 -17.35
C SER A 12 1.90 -36.76 -16.08
N SER A 13 3.22 -36.66 -16.16
CA SER A 13 4.02 -35.98 -15.14
C SER A 13 3.68 -34.50 -15.15
N GLY A 14 2.64 -34.11 -14.43
CA GLY A 14 2.36 -32.70 -14.19
C GLY A 14 3.57 -32.08 -13.49
N LYS A 15 4.25 -31.15 -14.16
CA LYS A 15 5.23 -30.30 -13.50
C LYS A 15 4.55 -29.69 -12.26
N PRO A 16 5.18 -29.75 -11.07
CA PRO A 16 4.64 -29.06 -9.91
C PRO A 16 4.47 -27.58 -10.28
N ALA A 17 3.29 -27.03 -9.99
CA ALA A 17 3.04 -25.61 -10.21
C ALA A 17 4.15 -24.83 -9.50
N ALA A 18 4.78 -23.92 -10.23
CA ALA A 18 5.81 -23.07 -9.66
C ALA A 18 5.18 -22.34 -8.45
N LYS A 19 5.86 -22.40 -7.30
CA LYS A 19 5.42 -21.64 -6.11
C LYS A 19 5.25 -20.18 -6.52
N PRO A 20 4.15 -19.50 -6.12
CA PRO A 20 4.00 -18.09 -6.41
C PRO A 20 5.22 -17.34 -5.89
N PHE A 21 5.72 -16.40 -6.67
CA PHE A 21 6.94 -15.65 -6.38
C PHE A 21 6.86 -14.88 -5.05
N CYS A 22 5.67 -14.41 -4.74
CA CYS A 22 5.32 -13.81 -3.47
C CYS A 22 3.94 -14.32 -3.06
N THR A 23 3.73 -14.50 -1.79
CA THR A 23 2.41 -14.85 -1.25
C THR A 23 1.95 -13.66 -0.45
N PRO A 24 0.76 -13.08 -0.74
CA PRO A 24 0.13 -12.16 0.18
C PRO A 24 0.12 -12.79 1.56
N GLN A 25 0.58 -12.07 2.56
CA GLN A 25 0.81 -12.67 3.90
C GLN A 25 -0.50 -13.13 4.53
N TYR A 26 -1.62 -12.59 4.05
CA TYR A 26 -2.95 -12.95 4.51
C TYR A 26 -3.91 -13.07 3.32
N PRO A 27 -4.71 -14.13 3.26
CA PRO A 27 -5.81 -14.17 2.32
C PRO A 27 -6.73 -12.97 2.61
N ARG A 28 -7.18 -12.27 1.59
CA ARG A 28 -8.21 -11.25 1.76
C ARG A 28 -9.33 -11.82 2.60
N PRO A 29 -9.76 -11.14 3.68
CA PRO A 29 -10.98 -11.55 4.35
C PRO A 29 -12.07 -11.61 3.30
N THR A 30 -12.60 -12.81 3.05
CA THR A 30 -13.81 -12.95 2.25
C THR A 30 -14.96 -12.42 3.10
N ALA A 31 -16.01 -11.90 2.46
CA ALA A 31 -17.21 -11.45 3.17
C ALA A 31 -17.75 -12.51 4.15
N ASP A 32 -17.47 -13.77 3.87
CA ASP A 32 -17.88 -14.94 4.67
C ASP A 32 -17.11 -15.10 6.00
N GLY A 33 -16.00 -14.38 6.19
CA GLY A 33 -15.21 -14.40 7.43
C GLY A 33 -15.32 -13.13 8.28
N MET A 34 -16.12 -12.16 7.86
CA MET A 34 -16.28 -10.90 8.57
C MET A 34 -17.38 -10.95 9.61
N THR A 35 -17.16 -10.32 10.78
CA THR A 35 -18.21 -10.13 11.75
C THR A 35 -19.26 -9.13 11.23
N PRO A 36 -20.52 -9.17 11.74
CA PRO A 36 -21.54 -8.16 11.41
C PRO A 36 -21.08 -6.72 11.69
N GLU A 37 -20.24 -6.51 12.71
CA GLU A 37 -19.61 -5.22 13.02
C GLU A 37 -18.61 -4.81 11.95
N GLN A 38 -17.74 -5.70 11.54
CA GLN A 38 -16.81 -5.46 10.43
C GLN A 38 -17.57 -5.14 9.12
N MET A 39 -18.69 -5.85 8.86
CA MET A 39 -19.55 -5.55 7.71
C MET A 39 -20.30 -4.23 7.85
N ALA A 40 -20.71 -3.84 9.06
CA ALA A 40 -21.37 -2.55 9.32
C ALA A 40 -20.40 -1.37 9.17
N HIS A 41 -19.13 -1.57 9.53
CA HIS A 41 -18.06 -0.60 9.27
C HIS A 41 -17.66 -0.53 7.78
N MET A 42 -17.97 -1.55 7.00
CA MET A 42 -17.91 -1.53 5.54
C MET A 42 -19.08 -0.73 4.91
N GLY A 43 -19.79 0.07 5.71
CA GLY A 43 -20.88 0.91 5.26
C GLY A 43 -20.57 1.50 3.90
N SER A 44 -21.53 1.55 2.99
CA SER A 44 -21.42 1.90 1.55
C SER A 44 -20.20 2.75 1.27
N ALA A 45 -19.09 2.07 0.97
CA ALA A 45 -17.82 2.73 0.71
C ALA A 45 -18.02 3.62 -0.50
N VAL A 46 -18.07 4.91 -0.28
CA VAL A 46 -18.21 5.87 -1.37
C VAL A 46 -16.80 6.14 -1.89
N SER A 47 -16.40 5.33 -2.85
CA SER A 47 -15.19 5.59 -3.59
C SER A 47 -15.33 6.85 -4.43
N PRO A 48 -14.26 7.61 -4.63
CA PRO A 48 -14.27 8.66 -5.65
C PRO A 48 -14.56 8.06 -7.03
N ARG A 49 -14.89 8.91 -7.98
CA ARG A 49 -15.09 8.48 -9.37
C ARG A 49 -13.88 7.70 -9.88
N PRO A 50 -14.08 6.65 -10.72
CA PRO A 50 -12.97 5.91 -11.31
C PRO A 50 -12.08 6.86 -12.11
N LEU A 51 -10.77 6.80 -11.85
CA LEU A 51 -9.81 7.65 -12.52
C LEU A 51 -9.51 7.14 -13.93
N THR A 52 -9.34 8.06 -14.88
CA THR A 52 -8.87 7.75 -16.23
C THR A 52 -7.42 7.30 -16.16
N VAL A 53 -7.08 6.27 -16.94
CA VAL A 53 -5.71 5.75 -17.02
C VAL A 53 -5.11 5.96 -18.40
N ARG A 54 -3.80 6.10 -18.45
CA ARG A 54 -3.00 6.09 -19.67
C ARG A 54 -2.76 4.66 -20.18
N ARG A 55 -2.17 4.52 -21.35
CA ARG A 55 -1.86 3.20 -21.94
C ARG A 55 -0.87 2.38 -21.11
N ASP A 56 -0.01 3.02 -20.34
CA ASP A 56 0.96 2.37 -19.46
C ASP A 56 0.33 1.90 -18.13
N GLY A 57 -0.99 2.11 -17.95
CA GLY A 57 -1.71 1.73 -16.74
C GLY A 57 -1.65 2.75 -15.60
N THR A 58 -0.93 3.86 -15.78
CA THR A 58 -0.88 4.94 -14.78
C THR A 58 -2.07 5.89 -14.90
N ILE A 59 -2.39 6.59 -13.81
CA ILE A 59 -3.44 7.60 -13.78
C ILE A 59 -3.10 8.74 -14.76
N ASP A 60 -4.10 9.23 -15.51
CA ASP A 60 -3.92 10.40 -16.39
C ASP A 60 -3.94 11.69 -15.56
N PRO A 61 -2.81 12.41 -15.41
CA PRO A 61 -2.73 13.61 -14.59
C PRO A 61 -3.56 14.78 -15.10
N ASN A 62 -4.06 14.71 -16.34
CA ASN A 62 -4.90 15.74 -16.93
C ASN A 62 -6.39 15.49 -16.75
N LYS A 63 -6.76 14.33 -16.16
CA LYS A 63 -8.15 13.90 -16.01
C LYS A 63 -8.45 13.38 -14.60
N ILE A 64 -7.84 13.99 -13.59
CA ILE A 64 -8.08 13.62 -12.20
C ILE A 64 -9.38 14.31 -11.75
N ASP A 65 -10.36 13.51 -11.34
CA ASP A 65 -11.62 13.95 -10.73
C ASP A 65 -11.91 13.01 -9.56
N LEU A 66 -11.74 13.51 -8.35
CA LEU A 66 -12.02 12.78 -7.10
C LEU A 66 -13.40 13.13 -6.53
N GLY A 67 -14.26 13.70 -7.34
CA GLY A 67 -15.63 14.05 -6.93
C GLY A 67 -16.50 12.84 -6.62
N GLY A 68 -17.68 13.14 -6.05
CA GLY A 68 -18.70 12.13 -5.75
C GLY A 68 -18.66 11.56 -4.33
N VAL A 69 -17.74 11.99 -3.48
CA VAL A 69 -17.67 11.56 -2.08
C VAL A 69 -18.45 12.56 -1.18
N PRO A 70 -19.57 12.15 -0.57
CA PRO A 70 -20.37 13.03 0.27
C PRO A 70 -19.58 13.57 1.47
N GLY A 71 -19.73 14.89 1.72
CA GLY A 71 -19.08 15.57 2.83
C GLY A 71 -17.64 16.00 2.57
N VAL A 72 -17.13 15.81 1.36
CA VAL A 72 -15.88 16.40 0.90
C VAL A 72 -16.16 17.80 0.34
N THR A 73 -15.44 18.79 0.84
CA THR A 73 -15.54 20.16 0.33
C THR A 73 -14.78 20.35 -0.98
N PRO A 74 -15.13 21.33 -1.83
CA PRO A 74 -14.37 21.62 -3.05
C PRO A 74 -12.88 21.91 -2.78
N ALA A 75 -12.56 22.55 -1.66
CA ALA A 75 -11.18 22.85 -1.28
C ALA A 75 -10.39 21.57 -0.92
N GLN A 76 -11.02 20.64 -0.19
CA GLN A 76 -10.43 19.34 0.12
C GLN A 76 -10.20 18.51 -1.16
N GLN A 77 -11.20 18.47 -2.03
CA GLN A 77 -11.08 17.78 -3.32
C GLN A 77 -9.93 18.36 -4.13
N SER A 78 -9.86 19.67 -4.28
CA SER A 78 -8.81 20.34 -5.05
C SER A 78 -7.40 20.08 -4.50
N ARG A 79 -7.21 20.08 -3.17
CA ARG A 79 -5.91 19.75 -2.56
C ARG A 79 -5.52 18.28 -2.83
N ALA A 80 -6.47 17.36 -2.67
CA ALA A 80 -6.26 15.94 -2.93
C ALA A 80 -5.90 15.68 -4.40
N GLU A 81 -6.66 16.26 -5.33
CA GLU A 81 -6.40 16.17 -6.77
C GLU A 81 -5.03 16.74 -7.16
N SER A 82 -4.65 17.86 -6.55
CA SER A 82 -3.34 18.49 -6.78
C SER A 82 -2.21 17.56 -6.34
N LEU A 83 -2.30 16.94 -5.16
CA LEU A 83 -1.28 16.01 -4.68
C LEU A 83 -1.18 14.79 -5.59
N VAL A 84 -2.30 14.19 -5.98
CA VAL A 84 -2.31 13.04 -6.92
C VAL A 84 -1.67 13.43 -8.24
N LYS A 85 -2.06 14.58 -8.81
CA LYS A 85 -1.51 15.08 -10.07
C LYS A 85 0.00 15.23 -10.01
N GLN A 86 0.50 15.90 -8.99
CA GLN A 86 1.93 16.16 -8.84
C GLN A 86 2.69 14.86 -8.61
N THR A 87 2.18 13.95 -7.77
CA THR A 87 2.79 12.64 -7.56
C THR A 87 2.89 11.83 -8.85
N VAL A 88 1.81 11.78 -9.64
CA VAL A 88 1.80 11.08 -10.95
C VAL A 88 2.80 11.67 -11.94
N LEU A 89 3.09 12.96 -11.86
CA LEU A 89 4.06 13.63 -12.73
C LEU A 89 5.50 13.43 -12.26
N GLU A 90 5.74 13.42 -10.95
CA GLU A 90 7.10 13.49 -10.39
C GLU A 90 7.74 12.14 -10.13
N ILE A 91 6.99 11.16 -9.57
CA ILE A 91 7.62 9.90 -9.16
C ILE A 91 8.00 8.94 -10.29
N PRO A 92 7.49 9.04 -11.55
CA PRO A 92 7.93 8.17 -12.64
C PRO A 92 9.44 8.21 -12.94
N LYS A 93 10.16 9.26 -12.50
CA LYS A 93 11.63 9.29 -12.51
C LYS A 93 12.26 8.11 -11.75
N PHE A 94 11.50 7.49 -10.84
CA PHE A 94 11.89 6.33 -10.06
C PHE A 94 11.31 5.01 -10.57
N SER A 95 10.77 4.97 -11.79
CA SER A 95 10.29 3.70 -12.39
C SER A 95 11.38 2.64 -12.49
N ASP A 96 12.63 3.05 -12.69
CA ASP A 96 13.81 2.23 -12.42
C ASP A 96 14.15 2.32 -10.91
N PHE A 97 13.94 1.23 -10.16
CA PHE A 97 14.24 1.22 -8.72
C PHE A 97 15.72 1.48 -8.40
N HIS A 98 16.63 1.24 -9.35
CA HIS A 98 18.02 1.64 -9.20
C HIS A 98 18.20 3.16 -9.22
N ALA A 99 17.33 3.90 -9.93
CA ALA A 99 17.32 5.35 -9.85
C ALA A 99 16.90 5.83 -8.46
N ALA A 100 15.90 5.17 -7.83
CA ALA A 100 15.55 5.44 -6.44
C ALA A 100 16.72 5.17 -5.48
N GLN A 101 17.42 4.05 -5.66
CA GLN A 101 18.61 3.73 -4.86
C GLN A 101 19.72 4.78 -5.01
N ARG A 102 19.98 5.25 -6.23
CA ARG A 102 20.95 6.35 -6.47
C ARG A 102 20.53 7.67 -5.83
N ALA A 103 19.22 7.89 -5.68
CA ALA A 103 18.68 9.05 -4.97
C ALA A 103 18.66 8.92 -3.44
N GLY A 104 19.18 7.82 -2.91
CA GLY A 104 19.30 7.60 -1.46
C GLY A 104 18.18 6.77 -0.84
N TYR A 105 17.24 6.24 -1.64
CA TYR A 105 16.24 5.34 -1.12
C TYR A 105 16.82 3.96 -0.80
N VAL A 106 16.43 3.39 0.32
CA VAL A 106 16.84 2.05 0.77
C VAL A 106 15.62 1.15 0.94
N SER A 107 15.75 -0.09 0.49
CA SER A 107 14.69 -1.08 0.63
C SER A 107 14.48 -1.47 2.10
N LEU A 108 13.23 -1.58 2.52
CA LEU A 108 12.85 -2.17 3.82
C LEU A 108 13.04 -3.70 3.85
N GLY A 109 13.19 -4.36 2.69
CA GLY A 109 13.37 -5.80 2.61
C GLY A 109 12.06 -6.60 2.70
N ASP A 110 10.93 -5.98 2.47
CA ASP A 110 9.58 -6.56 2.57
C ASP A 110 9.05 -7.18 1.27
N SER A 111 9.92 -7.39 0.29
CA SER A 111 9.60 -7.90 -1.06
C SER A 111 8.84 -9.25 -1.07
N ALA A 112 8.98 -10.05 -0.02
CA ALA A 112 8.27 -11.34 0.11
C ALA A 112 6.74 -11.18 0.15
N ARG A 113 6.24 -9.99 0.41
CA ARG A 113 4.82 -9.64 0.48
C ARG A 113 4.22 -9.16 -0.85
N CYS A 114 4.91 -9.31 -1.96
CA CYS A 114 4.57 -8.80 -3.28
C CYS A 114 4.66 -7.27 -3.42
N TRP A 115 4.96 -6.58 -2.35
CA TRP A 115 5.20 -5.16 -2.29
C TRP A 115 6.56 -4.90 -1.65
N GLU A 116 7.25 -3.89 -2.08
CA GLU A 116 8.53 -3.49 -1.49
C GLU A 116 8.57 -1.99 -1.33
N HIS A 117 8.82 -1.56 -0.09
CA HIS A 117 8.97 -0.15 0.24
C HIS A 117 10.43 0.25 0.18
N TYR A 118 10.68 1.38 -0.44
CA TYR A 118 11.96 2.05 -0.48
C TYR A 118 11.82 3.38 0.24
N ILE A 119 12.50 3.54 1.38
CA ILE A 119 12.43 4.74 2.22
C ILE A 119 13.63 5.63 2.02
N ASN A 120 13.46 6.95 2.13
CA ASN A 120 14.54 7.93 2.13
C ASN A 120 14.61 8.64 3.48
N ILE A 121 15.61 8.26 4.28
CA ILE A 121 15.76 8.76 5.65
C ILE A 121 15.97 10.29 5.69
N LYS A 122 16.61 10.87 4.66
CA LYS A 122 16.77 12.31 4.58
C LYS A 122 15.43 13.03 4.48
N TYR A 123 14.52 12.50 3.67
CA TYR A 123 13.19 13.09 3.49
C TYR A 123 12.27 12.84 4.70
N ILE A 124 12.39 11.67 5.35
CA ILE A 124 11.69 11.41 6.63
C ILE A 124 12.10 12.40 7.74
N GLN A 125 13.31 12.93 7.68
CA GLN A 125 13.86 13.79 8.72
C GLN A 125 13.80 15.29 8.39
N ASP A 126 13.40 15.67 7.17
CA ASP A 126 13.23 17.07 6.82
C ASP A 126 11.87 17.61 7.34
N SER A 127 11.62 18.87 7.11
CA SER A 127 10.38 19.53 7.54
C SER A 127 9.32 19.59 6.44
N ASP A 128 9.66 19.12 5.25
CA ASP A 128 8.78 19.17 4.10
C ASP A 128 7.81 17.99 4.16
N ILE A 129 6.53 18.28 4.10
CA ILE A 129 5.48 17.26 4.11
C ILE A 129 4.67 17.33 2.82
N LEU A 130 4.26 16.18 2.32
CA LEU A 130 3.47 16.08 1.08
C LEU A 130 4.18 16.73 -0.12
N ASP A 131 5.52 16.63 -0.17
CA ASP A 131 6.31 17.11 -1.30
C ASP A 131 6.51 16.01 -2.35
N PRO A 132 5.84 16.08 -3.53
CA PRO A 132 5.99 15.09 -4.57
C PRO A 132 7.37 15.01 -5.21
N LEU A 133 8.21 16.02 -5.01
CA LEU A 133 9.61 15.99 -5.46
C LEU A 133 10.48 15.11 -4.57
N HIS A 134 10.13 15.01 -3.29
CA HIS A 134 10.89 14.32 -2.25
C HIS A 134 10.01 13.42 -1.37
N PRO A 135 9.22 12.49 -1.96
CA PRO A 135 8.40 11.61 -1.14
C PRO A 135 9.25 10.76 -0.19
N GLU A 136 8.80 10.57 1.02
CA GLU A 136 9.53 9.83 2.07
C GLU A 136 9.71 8.36 1.70
N SER A 137 8.74 7.79 0.99
CA SER A 137 8.81 6.39 0.55
C SER A 137 8.22 6.18 -0.85
N LEU A 138 8.71 5.14 -1.52
CA LEU A 138 8.23 4.65 -2.81
C LEU A 138 7.79 3.20 -2.66
N VAL A 139 6.66 2.87 -3.26
CA VAL A 139 6.08 1.52 -3.21
C VAL A 139 6.18 0.85 -4.57
N TYR A 140 6.83 -0.31 -4.59
CA TYR A 140 6.96 -1.12 -5.80
C TYR A 140 6.20 -2.43 -5.64
N LYS A 141 5.47 -2.81 -6.68
CA LYS A 141 4.98 -4.18 -6.83
C LYS A 141 6.12 -5.07 -7.28
N VAL A 142 6.32 -6.17 -6.56
CA VAL A 142 7.36 -7.14 -6.88
C VAL A 142 6.76 -8.25 -7.75
N GLY A 143 7.38 -8.48 -8.89
CA GLY A 143 6.98 -9.49 -9.84
C GLY A 143 7.98 -10.65 -9.95
N PRO A 144 7.75 -11.58 -10.87
CA PRO A 144 8.67 -12.70 -11.12
C PRO A 144 10.09 -12.20 -11.40
N HIS A 145 11.06 -13.02 -11.02
CA HIS A 145 12.50 -12.73 -11.19
C HIS A 145 13.00 -11.45 -10.52
N GLY A 146 12.26 -10.96 -9.50
CA GLY A 146 12.63 -9.75 -8.77
C GLY A 146 12.38 -8.45 -9.52
N THR A 147 11.55 -8.47 -10.55
CA THR A 147 11.11 -7.25 -11.24
C THR A 147 10.35 -6.36 -10.26
N ARG A 148 10.49 -5.06 -10.43
CA ARG A 148 9.82 -4.05 -9.60
C ARG A 148 9.13 -3.04 -10.48
N THR A 149 7.85 -2.81 -10.21
CA THR A 149 7.02 -1.83 -10.92
C THR A 149 6.54 -0.80 -9.93
N LEU A 150 6.91 0.45 -10.13
CA LEU A 150 6.51 1.57 -9.28
C LEU A 150 4.98 1.69 -9.26
N GLN A 151 4.40 1.84 -8.08
CA GLN A 151 2.96 1.86 -7.89
C GLN A 151 2.47 3.09 -7.13
N ALA A 152 3.23 3.55 -6.14
CA ALA A 152 2.82 4.67 -5.29
C ALA A 152 4.01 5.42 -4.72
N ALA A 153 3.76 6.65 -4.29
CA ALA A 153 4.51 7.31 -3.23
C ALA A 153 3.80 7.11 -1.88
N MET A 154 4.53 7.17 -0.81
CA MET A 154 4.02 7.26 0.54
C MET A 154 4.62 8.49 1.19
N TYR A 155 3.75 9.32 1.74
CA TYR A 155 4.12 10.53 2.45
C TYR A 155 3.97 10.30 3.95
N GLU A 156 5.02 10.60 4.69
CA GLU A 156 5.09 10.43 6.13
C GLU A 156 5.17 11.80 6.80
N LEU A 157 4.53 11.93 7.96
CA LEU A 157 4.63 13.15 8.74
C LEU A 157 5.90 13.15 9.59
N ALA A 158 6.33 14.33 10.01
CA ALA A 158 7.50 14.50 10.85
C ALA A 158 7.40 13.67 12.14
N PRO A 159 8.54 13.23 12.72
CA PRO A 159 8.56 12.54 14.01
C PRO A 159 7.74 13.27 15.07
N HIS A 160 7.12 12.51 15.97
CA HIS A 160 6.22 12.99 17.03
C HIS A 160 4.86 13.55 16.57
N THR A 161 4.56 13.54 15.27
CA THR A 161 3.20 13.83 14.77
C THR A 161 2.27 12.66 15.10
N THR A 162 1.03 12.99 15.42
CA THR A 162 -0.02 12.01 15.73
C THR A 162 -1.14 12.08 14.69
N LEU A 163 -1.97 11.04 14.64
CA LEU A 163 -3.16 11.06 13.78
C LEU A 163 -4.09 12.24 14.04
N ASN A 164 -4.14 12.73 15.30
CA ASN A 164 -4.99 13.87 15.67
C ASN A 164 -4.42 15.22 15.22
N THR A 165 -3.14 15.28 14.88
CA THR A 165 -2.45 16.50 14.41
C THR A 165 -2.11 16.44 12.93
N ALA A 166 -2.50 15.36 12.24
CA ALA A 166 -2.33 15.22 10.82
C ALA A 166 -3.13 16.29 10.05
N PRO A 167 -2.58 16.88 8.98
CA PRO A 167 -3.26 17.95 8.24
C PRO A 167 -4.51 17.43 7.53
N ASP A 168 -5.56 18.27 7.47
CA ASP A 168 -6.72 18.00 6.63
C ASP A 168 -6.36 18.24 5.15
N LEU A 169 -5.92 17.20 4.49
CA LEU A 169 -5.60 17.26 3.07
C LEU A 169 -6.87 17.20 2.22
N GLY A 170 -7.63 16.11 2.32
CA GLY A 170 -8.76 15.82 1.44
C GLY A 170 -10.00 15.31 2.17
N GLY A 171 -10.09 15.49 3.49
CA GLY A 171 -11.21 14.98 4.29
C GLY A 171 -11.38 13.46 4.06
N LYS A 172 -12.58 13.04 3.69
CA LYS A 172 -12.89 11.62 3.46
C LYS A 172 -12.22 10.99 2.22
N LEU A 173 -11.58 11.79 1.37
CA LEU A 173 -10.79 11.28 0.24
C LEU A 173 -9.45 10.70 0.69
N THR A 174 -8.94 11.17 1.83
CA THR A 174 -7.59 10.90 2.29
C THR A 174 -7.63 10.31 3.68
N GLN A 175 -6.82 9.29 3.91
CA GLN A 175 -6.78 8.63 5.20
C GLN A 175 -5.36 8.55 5.71
N TRP A 176 -5.09 9.37 6.70
CA TRP A 176 -3.89 9.25 7.50
C TRP A 176 -4.00 8.01 8.38
N HIS A 177 -2.97 7.17 8.36
CA HIS A 177 -2.90 5.95 9.13
C HIS A 177 -1.50 5.72 9.68
N ILE A 178 -1.37 4.89 10.68
CA ILE A 178 -0.10 4.41 11.21
C ILE A 178 -0.08 2.88 11.18
N HIS A 179 1.10 2.31 10.98
CA HIS A 179 1.33 0.87 11.09
C HIS A 179 2.05 0.55 12.41
N ASN A 180 1.29 0.33 13.46
CA ASN A 180 1.81 -0.05 14.77
C ASN A 180 2.13 -1.55 14.90
N THR A 181 1.90 -2.31 13.84
CA THR A 181 2.15 -3.75 13.73
C THR A 181 3.49 -4.08 13.06
N LEU A 182 4.17 -3.08 12.48
CA LEU A 182 5.45 -3.31 11.82
C LEU A 182 6.56 -3.61 12.83
N CYS A 183 7.40 -4.57 12.48
CA CYS A 183 8.51 -5.03 13.30
C CYS A 183 9.81 -4.94 12.52
N PHE A 184 10.79 -4.26 13.07
CA PHE A 184 12.10 -4.04 12.45
C PHE A 184 13.21 -4.77 13.22
N LYS A 185 14.22 -5.19 12.50
CA LYS A 185 15.46 -5.68 13.13
C LYS A 185 16.16 -4.52 13.84
N PRO A 186 16.49 -4.62 15.13
CA PRO A 186 17.17 -3.57 15.86
C PRO A 186 18.44 -3.08 15.14
N GLY A 187 18.59 -1.75 15.03
CA GLY A 187 19.71 -1.11 14.34
C GLY A 187 19.69 -1.23 12.81
N SER A 188 18.56 -1.63 12.24
CA SER A 188 18.38 -1.75 10.79
C SER A 188 16.99 -1.34 10.37
N PHE A 189 16.87 -0.73 9.20
CA PHE A 189 15.57 -0.52 8.53
C PHE A 189 15.12 -1.75 7.73
N LYS A 190 15.91 -2.83 7.75
CA LYS A 190 15.61 -4.07 7.00
C LYS A 190 14.91 -5.09 7.88
N GLY A 191 14.07 -5.88 7.23
CA GLY A 191 13.46 -7.06 7.81
C GLY A 191 12.21 -6.73 8.59
N ILE A 192 11.12 -6.68 7.89
CA ILE A 192 9.79 -6.55 8.48
C ILE A 192 9.33 -7.95 8.86
N GLY A 193 9.23 -8.18 10.16
CA GLY A 193 8.46 -9.27 10.73
C GLY A 193 7.19 -8.68 11.33
N GLU A 194 6.09 -9.40 11.25
CA GLU A 194 4.80 -8.97 11.77
C GLU A 194 4.03 -10.18 12.26
N ASN A 195 3.41 -10.07 13.42
CA ASN A 195 2.45 -11.04 13.92
C ASN A 195 1.04 -10.48 13.81
N LEU A 196 0.04 -11.33 13.65
CA LEU A 196 -1.38 -10.95 13.55
C LEU A 196 -1.87 -10.14 14.75
N ASP A 197 -1.32 -10.40 15.93
CA ASP A 197 -1.63 -9.70 17.18
C ASP A 197 -0.81 -8.41 17.35
N GLY A 198 -0.04 -8.00 16.35
CA GLY A 198 0.83 -6.85 16.42
C GLY A 198 2.05 -7.02 17.31
N SER A 199 2.33 -8.22 17.82
CA SER A 199 3.56 -8.49 18.57
C SER A 199 4.75 -8.68 17.63
N CYS A 200 5.96 -8.38 18.10
CA CYS A 200 7.17 -8.63 17.35
C CYS A 200 7.89 -9.89 17.85
N THR A 201 8.14 -10.82 16.94
CA THR A 201 8.97 -12.00 17.27
C THR A 201 10.44 -11.61 17.33
N PRO A 202 11.16 -11.89 18.43
CA PRO A 202 12.59 -11.64 18.51
C PRO A 202 13.36 -12.23 17.33
N PRO A 203 14.36 -11.54 16.74
CA PRO A 203 14.99 -10.32 17.23
C PRO A 203 14.32 -9.02 16.77
N PHE A 204 13.15 -9.08 16.16
CA PHE A 204 12.43 -7.89 15.69
C PHE A 204 11.79 -7.13 16.84
N ALA A 205 11.67 -5.81 16.69
CA ALA A 205 11.04 -4.92 17.66
C ALA A 205 10.21 -3.85 16.94
N LYS A 206 9.19 -3.34 17.63
CA LYS A 206 8.44 -2.17 17.14
C LYS A 206 9.34 -0.94 17.04
N PRO A 207 9.15 -0.07 16.04
CA PRO A 207 9.81 1.22 16.02
C PRO A 207 9.35 2.04 17.24
N LYS A 208 10.24 2.90 17.76
CA LYS A 208 9.91 3.77 18.90
C LYS A 208 8.87 4.82 18.53
N ASP A 209 9.01 5.35 17.32
CA ASP A 209 8.13 6.38 16.78
C ASP A 209 7.48 5.83 15.52
N VAL A 210 6.15 5.80 15.52
CA VAL A 210 5.34 5.49 14.36
C VAL A 210 4.65 6.78 13.97
N VAL A 211 4.89 7.22 12.75
CA VAL A 211 4.33 8.47 12.24
C VAL A 211 3.13 8.21 11.35
N PRO A 212 2.15 9.13 11.29
CA PRO A 212 1.09 9.06 10.32
C PRO A 212 1.63 9.13 8.89
N MET A 213 1.06 8.32 8.03
CA MET A 213 1.43 8.24 6.62
C MET A 213 0.19 8.18 5.74
N ILE A 214 0.39 8.49 4.46
CA ILE A 214 -0.64 8.41 3.44
C ILE A 214 -0.02 7.91 2.14
N HIS A 215 -0.68 6.96 1.48
CA HIS A 215 -0.29 6.50 0.16
C HIS A 215 -0.91 7.37 -0.93
N VAL A 216 -0.16 7.59 -2.00
CA VAL A 216 -0.68 8.17 -3.25
C VAL A 216 -0.32 7.24 -4.40
N TRP A 217 -1.29 6.47 -4.84
CA TRP A 217 -1.15 5.52 -5.93
C TRP A 217 -1.14 6.24 -7.28
N ILE A 218 -0.20 5.89 -8.12
CA ILE A 218 -0.15 6.35 -9.52
C ILE A 218 -0.82 5.38 -10.48
N VAL A 219 -1.31 4.27 -9.97
CA VAL A 219 -2.12 3.27 -10.68
C VAL A 219 -3.50 3.21 -10.05
N PRO A 220 -4.55 2.87 -10.81
CA PRO A 220 -5.92 2.86 -10.27
C PRO A 220 -6.07 1.82 -9.17
N LYS A 221 -6.74 2.20 -8.10
CA LYS A 221 -7.19 1.36 -7.00
C LYS A 221 -8.69 1.47 -6.83
N ALA A 222 -9.33 0.39 -6.38
CA ALA A 222 -10.77 0.36 -6.19
C ALA A 222 -11.26 1.44 -5.20
N CYS A 223 -10.45 1.73 -4.19
CA CYS A 223 -10.72 2.75 -3.18
C CYS A 223 -10.13 4.14 -3.51
N GLY A 224 -9.72 4.35 -4.74
CA GLY A 224 -9.13 5.61 -5.18
C GLY A 224 -7.61 5.70 -4.91
N PRO A 225 -7.01 6.86 -5.23
CA PRO A 225 -5.57 7.02 -5.21
C PRO A 225 -4.97 7.07 -3.79
N PHE A 226 -5.78 7.21 -2.77
CA PHE A 226 -5.35 7.23 -1.36
C PHE A 226 -5.65 5.93 -0.62
N ALA A 227 -5.99 4.86 -1.33
CA ALA A 227 -6.20 3.55 -0.73
C ALA A 227 -4.97 3.12 0.07
N ALA A 228 -5.19 2.54 1.25
CA ALA A 228 -4.13 1.87 1.98
C ALA A 228 -3.67 0.60 1.23
N LEU A 229 -2.55 0.02 1.64
CA LEU A 229 -2.07 -1.23 1.06
C LEU A 229 -3.07 -2.36 1.32
N ASP A 230 -3.54 -2.99 0.26
CA ASP A 230 -4.57 -4.06 0.29
C ASP A 230 -4.14 -5.33 1.06
N ASP A 231 -2.87 -5.44 1.47
CA ASP A 231 -2.28 -6.68 1.98
C ASP A 231 -1.68 -6.57 3.39
N LEU A 232 -1.75 -5.42 4.06
CA LEU A 232 -1.29 -5.26 5.44
C LEU A 232 -2.49 -5.25 6.39
N LEU A 233 -2.53 -6.23 7.29
CA LEU A 233 -3.46 -6.21 8.42
C LEU A 233 -2.85 -5.37 9.55
N GLY A 234 -3.69 -4.61 10.19
CA GLY A 234 -3.31 -3.81 11.35
C GLY A 234 -2.79 -2.42 10.97
N GLY A 235 -3.37 -1.48 11.58
CA GLY A 235 -3.05 -0.08 11.49
C GLY A 235 -4.05 0.70 12.32
N GLU A 236 -3.72 1.92 12.64
CA GLU A 236 -4.61 2.84 13.34
C GLU A 236 -4.93 4.02 12.44
N VAL A 237 -6.16 4.49 12.52
CA VAL A 237 -6.63 5.72 11.90
C VAL A 237 -7.13 6.68 12.97
N ALA A 238 -7.26 7.94 12.64
CA ALA A 238 -7.77 8.92 13.58
C ALA A 238 -9.15 8.52 14.09
N LYS A 239 -9.38 8.66 15.40
CA LYS A 239 -10.67 8.36 16.03
C LYS A 239 -11.79 9.14 15.36
N GLY A 240 -12.86 8.45 14.95
CA GLY A 240 -13.99 9.05 14.24
C GLY A 240 -13.74 9.27 12.74
N SER A 241 -12.58 8.84 12.23
CA SER A 241 -12.34 8.77 10.78
C SER A 241 -13.30 7.77 10.16
N THR A 242 -14.08 8.23 9.18
CA THR A 242 -14.91 7.33 8.38
C THR A 242 -14.11 6.87 7.19
N ILE A 243 -13.69 5.63 7.23
CA ILE A 243 -12.96 4.98 6.15
C ILE A 243 -13.96 4.70 5.04
N ALA A 244 -13.83 5.40 3.93
CA ALA A 244 -14.76 5.21 2.81
C ALA A 244 -14.57 3.83 2.16
N CYS A 245 -13.36 3.28 2.09
CA CYS A 245 -13.08 2.08 1.31
C CYS A 245 -11.77 1.39 1.71
N ASP A 246 -11.39 1.47 2.97
CA ASP A 246 -10.20 0.78 3.41
C ASP A 246 -10.57 -0.57 4.05
N ARG A 247 -10.21 -1.65 3.37
CA ARG A 247 -10.44 -3.02 3.84
C ARG A 247 -9.23 -3.62 4.55
N THR A 248 -8.13 -2.89 4.61
CA THR A 248 -6.85 -3.42 5.05
C THR A 248 -6.51 -3.09 6.49
N HIS A 249 -7.11 -2.05 7.00
CA HIS A 249 -6.99 -1.71 8.41
C HIS A 249 -8.10 -2.44 9.14
N GLY A 250 -7.74 -3.58 9.68
CA GLY A 250 -8.65 -4.28 10.59
C GLY A 250 -9.16 -3.28 11.61
N SER A 251 -10.47 -3.21 11.77
CA SER A 251 -11.10 -2.44 12.83
C SER A 251 -10.48 -2.84 14.16
N GLY A 252 -9.71 -1.94 14.77
CA GLY A 252 -9.35 -2.04 16.17
C GLY A 252 -10.56 -1.87 17.03
#